data_7a8ca232cab6528361ec23750182156c
#
_entry.id   7a8ca232cab6528361ec23750182156c
#
_cell.length_a   1.000
_cell.length_b   1.000
_cell.length_c   1.000
_cell.angle_alpha   90.00
_cell.angle_beta   90.00
_cell.angle_gamma   90.00
#
_symmetry.space_group_name_H-M   'P 1'
#
loop_
_entity.id
_entity.type
_entity.pdbx_description
1 polymer ?
#
loop_
_entity_poly.entity_id
_entity_poly.type
_entity_poly.pdbx_seq_one_letter_code
_entity_poly.pdbx_strand_id
1 'polypeptide(L)'
;MQPHAPELEEAVIGACLIEQEALPLIADKLRPEMFYDDHHQLIFAALMAMYHAGKKIDILTVKEELARRGNLDAIGGPYAIVQLSSKVASSAHIEYHAQIIHQKYLAREMVVGFNKLLTCAMDETIDIDDTLIDAHNLLDLSLIHISEPTRL
;
A
#
# COMPACT_ATOMS: atom_id res chain seq x y z
N MET A 1 -6.42 -15.96 -6.57
CA MET A 1 -5.60 -15.08 -5.70
C MET A 1 -5.31 -13.77 -6.44
N GLN A 2 -5.50 -12.66 -5.79
CA GLN A 2 -5.23 -11.35 -6.40
C GLN A 2 -3.71 -11.07 -6.48
N PRO A 3 -3.27 -10.27 -7.47
CA PRO A 3 -1.85 -9.90 -7.57
C PRO A 3 -1.34 -9.21 -6.31
N HIS A 4 -0.22 -9.68 -5.79
CA HIS A 4 0.42 -9.11 -4.60
C HIS A 4 1.90 -9.52 -4.55
N ALA A 5 2.65 -8.86 -3.69
CA ALA A 5 4.08 -9.10 -3.54
C ALA A 5 4.45 -9.05 -2.04
N PRO A 6 4.11 -10.09 -1.26
CA PRO A 6 4.26 -10.05 0.19
C PRO A 6 5.70 -9.84 0.64
N GLU A 7 6.65 -10.44 -0.02
CA GLU A 7 8.06 -10.29 0.33
C GLU A 7 8.56 -8.86 0.13
N LEU A 8 8.08 -8.18 -0.91
CA LEU A 8 8.43 -6.80 -1.15
C LEU A 8 7.76 -5.86 -0.16
N GLU A 9 6.52 -6.16 0.24
CA GLU A 9 5.84 -5.39 1.30
C GLU A 9 6.61 -5.48 2.62
N GLU A 10 7.03 -6.69 3.00
CA GLU A 10 7.82 -6.89 4.20
C GLU A 10 9.16 -6.15 4.12
N ALA A 11 9.83 -6.21 2.97
CA ALA A 11 11.11 -5.54 2.77
C ALA A 11 10.99 -4.02 2.87
N VAL A 12 9.95 -3.44 2.29
CA VAL A 12 9.72 -1.99 2.34
C VAL A 12 9.44 -1.54 3.78
N ILE A 13 8.55 -2.24 4.47
CA ILE A 13 8.23 -1.89 5.86
C ILE A 13 9.46 -2.08 6.75
N GLY A 14 10.16 -3.20 6.59
CA GLY A 14 11.38 -3.45 7.36
C GLY A 14 12.43 -2.36 7.18
N ALA A 15 12.64 -1.90 5.95
CA ALA A 15 13.56 -0.80 5.67
C ALA A 15 13.14 0.48 6.39
N CYS A 16 11.85 0.82 6.37
CA CYS A 16 11.32 2.00 7.04
C CYS A 16 11.49 1.94 8.57
N LEU A 17 11.49 0.74 9.14
CA LEU A 17 11.68 0.56 10.57
C LEU A 17 13.14 0.74 11.01
N ILE A 18 14.09 0.49 10.11
CA ILE A 18 15.53 0.48 10.44
C ILE A 18 16.24 1.74 9.96
N GLU A 19 15.93 2.20 8.75
CA GLU A 19 16.67 3.29 8.11
C GLU A 19 15.82 4.56 8.04
N GLN A 20 16.31 5.64 8.60
CA GLN A 20 15.58 6.91 8.65
C GLN A 20 15.33 7.52 7.27
N GLU A 21 16.22 7.25 6.33
CA GLU A 21 16.11 7.77 4.97
C GLU A 21 15.14 7.00 4.08
N ALA A 22 14.69 5.82 4.53
CA ALA A 22 13.87 4.94 3.69
C ALA A 22 12.47 5.52 3.44
N LEU A 23 11.75 5.89 4.49
CA LEU A 23 10.37 6.37 4.35
C LEU A 23 10.26 7.65 3.51
N PRO A 24 11.13 8.66 3.68
CA PRO A 24 11.08 9.84 2.80
C PRO A 24 11.17 9.52 1.31
N LEU A 25 11.89 8.46 0.93
CA LEU A 25 12.05 8.08 -0.48
C LEU A 25 10.75 7.55 -1.09
N ILE A 26 9.84 7.02 -0.29
CA ILE A 26 8.63 6.35 -0.78
C ILE A 26 7.33 6.97 -0.27
N ALA A 27 7.40 7.98 0.59
CA ALA A 27 6.21 8.57 1.20
C ALA A 27 5.26 9.21 0.18
N ASP A 28 5.78 9.65 -0.97
CA ASP A 28 4.98 10.20 -2.06
C ASP A 28 4.54 9.14 -3.08
N LYS A 29 5.02 7.90 -2.94
CA LYS A 29 4.77 6.81 -3.90
C LYS A 29 3.77 5.78 -3.41
N LEU A 30 3.68 5.58 -2.11
CA LEU A 30 2.82 4.57 -1.50
C LEU A 30 1.84 5.18 -0.50
N ARG A 31 0.68 4.57 -0.42
CA ARG A 31 -0.33 4.83 0.61
C ARG A 31 -0.67 3.51 1.30
N PRO A 32 -1.19 3.55 2.54
CA PRO A 32 -1.51 2.32 3.29
C PRO A 32 -2.39 1.34 2.53
N GLU A 33 -3.40 1.84 1.81
CA GLU A 33 -4.34 0.99 1.06
C GLU A 33 -3.70 0.25 -0.12
N MET A 34 -2.49 0.61 -0.53
CA MET A 34 -1.78 -0.06 -1.61
C MET A 34 -1.16 -1.39 -1.19
N PHE A 35 -1.01 -1.62 0.10
CA PHE A 35 -0.52 -2.90 0.62
C PHE A 35 -1.64 -3.94 0.58
N TYR A 36 -1.30 -5.15 0.19
CA TYR A 36 -2.26 -6.24 0.13
C TYR A 36 -2.58 -6.80 1.52
N ASP A 37 -1.56 -6.94 2.37
CA ASP A 37 -1.71 -7.49 3.71
C ASP A 37 -2.28 -6.44 4.66
N ASP A 38 -3.36 -6.79 5.35
CA ASP A 38 -4.03 -5.89 6.29
C ASP A 38 -3.11 -5.42 7.42
N HIS A 39 -2.23 -6.30 7.88
CA HIS A 39 -1.25 -5.92 8.91
C HIS A 39 -0.28 -4.87 8.39
N HIS A 40 0.17 -5.02 7.15
CA HIS A 40 1.06 -4.06 6.50
C HIS A 40 0.37 -2.71 6.31
N GLN A 41 -0.92 -2.72 5.98
CA GLN A 41 -1.70 -1.48 5.87
C GLN A 41 -1.71 -0.71 7.20
N LEU A 42 -1.96 -1.41 8.31
CA LEU A 42 -2.00 -0.79 9.63
C LEU A 42 -0.63 -0.24 10.05
N ILE A 43 0.42 -0.99 9.80
CA ILE A 43 1.79 -0.57 10.13
C ILE A 43 2.18 0.64 9.28
N PHE A 44 1.93 0.59 7.98
CA PHE A 44 2.29 1.70 7.08
C PHE A 44 1.48 2.96 7.40
N ALA A 45 0.22 2.83 7.79
CA ALA A 45 -0.59 3.95 8.24
C ALA A 45 0.03 4.63 9.47
N ALA A 46 0.51 3.84 10.43
CA ALA A 46 1.20 4.37 11.60
C ALA A 46 2.51 5.07 11.21
N LEU A 47 3.30 4.46 10.32
CA LEU A 47 4.54 5.06 9.82
C LEU A 47 4.28 6.42 9.16
N MET A 48 3.29 6.50 8.30
CA MET A 48 2.96 7.75 7.60
C MET A 48 2.45 8.83 8.54
N ALA A 49 1.64 8.47 9.52
CA ALA A 49 1.17 9.42 10.53
C ALA A 49 2.33 9.99 11.34
N MET A 50 3.26 9.14 11.75
CA MET A 50 4.45 9.57 12.48
C MET A 50 5.35 10.46 11.61
N TYR A 51 5.52 10.08 10.35
CA TYR A 51 6.33 10.84 9.40
C TYR A 51 5.79 12.26 9.21
N HIS A 52 4.49 12.39 8.99
CA HIS A 52 3.86 13.70 8.82
C HIS A 52 3.85 14.53 10.10
N ALA A 53 3.87 13.89 11.26
CA ALA A 53 3.94 14.57 12.55
C ALA A 53 5.39 14.92 12.95
N GLY A 54 6.37 14.56 12.13
CA GLY A 54 7.78 14.81 12.43
C GLY A 54 8.33 13.98 13.57
N LYS A 55 7.71 12.85 13.88
CA LYS A 55 8.15 11.99 14.98
C LYS A 55 9.27 11.07 14.52
N LYS A 56 10.17 10.73 15.46
CA LYS A 56 11.21 9.75 15.20
C LYS A 56 10.60 8.37 15.00
N ILE A 57 11.08 7.66 13.97
CA ILE A 57 10.58 6.33 13.62
C ILE A 57 11.68 5.30 13.90
N ASP A 58 11.39 4.36 14.80
CA ASP A 58 12.18 3.16 15.05
C ASP A 58 11.24 2.07 15.58
N ILE A 59 11.80 0.90 15.86
CA ILE A 59 11.00 -0.26 16.30
C ILE A 59 10.18 0.08 17.54
N LEU A 60 10.77 0.77 18.51
CA LEU A 60 10.11 1.10 19.77
C LEU A 60 9.00 2.13 19.58
N THR A 61 9.28 3.20 18.84
CA THR A 61 8.30 4.27 18.63
C THR A 61 7.12 3.81 17.79
N VAL A 62 7.35 2.95 16.79
CA VAL A 62 6.29 2.38 15.97
C VAL A 62 5.41 1.44 16.81
N LYS A 63 6.01 0.64 17.67
CA LYS A 63 5.29 -0.21 18.61
C LYS A 63 4.36 0.62 19.49
N GLU A 64 4.87 1.71 20.05
CA GLU A 64 4.08 2.61 20.89
C GLU A 64 2.94 3.28 20.11
N GLU A 65 3.21 3.71 18.89
CA GLU A 65 2.19 4.32 18.05
C GLU A 65 1.07 3.34 17.72
N LEU A 66 1.40 2.09 17.38
CA LEU A 66 0.41 1.05 17.11
C LEU A 66 -0.40 0.70 18.35
N ALA A 67 0.23 0.66 19.51
CA ALA A 67 -0.47 0.43 20.78
C ALA A 67 -1.45 1.56 21.08
N ARG A 68 -1.02 2.80 20.89
CA ARG A 68 -1.86 3.99 21.09
C ARG A 68 -3.06 3.99 20.15
N ARG A 69 -2.87 3.51 18.90
CA ARG A 69 -3.95 3.41 17.91
C ARG A 69 -4.86 2.20 18.14
N GLY A 70 -4.52 1.33 19.07
CA GLY A 70 -5.26 0.10 19.34
C GLY A 70 -5.04 -1.00 18.30
N ASN A 71 -3.97 -0.92 17.51
CA ASN A 71 -3.71 -1.82 16.39
C ASN A 71 -2.57 -2.82 16.66
N LEU A 72 -1.88 -2.72 17.78
CA LEU A 72 -0.71 -3.56 18.03
C LEU A 72 -1.04 -5.06 18.05
N ASP A 73 -2.12 -5.42 18.73
CA ASP A 73 -2.54 -6.83 18.77
C ASP A 73 -3.00 -7.33 17.40
N ALA A 74 -3.67 -6.45 16.63
CA ALA A 74 -4.18 -6.80 15.32
C ALA A 74 -3.07 -7.19 14.34
N ILE A 75 -1.88 -6.60 14.46
CA ILE A 75 -0.76 -6.89 13.55
C ILE A 75 0.10 -8.06 14.02
N GLY A 76 -0.24 -8.68 15.14
CA GLY A 76 0.49 -9.82 15.69
C GLY A 76 1.39 -9.48 16.87
N GLY A 77 1.23 -8.32 17.49
CA GLY A 77 1.97 -7.89 18.67
C GLY A 77 3.36 -7.36 18.37
N PRO A 78 4.14 -7.03 19.42
CA PRO A 78 5.48 -6.45 19.27
C PRO A 78 6.45 -7.31 18.47
N TYR A 79 6.30 -8.63 18.55
CA TYR A 79 7.17 -9.58 17.85
C TYR A 79 7.06 -9.43 16.33
N ALA A 80 5.87 -9.12 15.82
CA ALA A 80 5.67 -8.90 14.38
C ALA A 80 6.53 -7.74 13.84
N ILE A 81 6.66 -6.67 14.62
CA ILE A 81 7.50 -5.53 14.26
C ILE A 81 8.97 -5.94 14.19
N VAL A 82 9.42 -6.70 15.18
CA VAL A 82 10.81 -7.19 15.22
C VAL A 82 11.09 -8.10 14.02
N GLN A 83 10.16 -9.00 13.71
CA GLN A 83 10.31 -9.88 12.56
C GLN A 83 10.42 -9.10 11.25
N LEU A 84 9.58 -8.09 11.04
CA LEU A 84 9.63 -7.26 9.84
C LEU A 84 10.97 -6.53 9.73
N SER A 85 11.48 -6.03 10.84
CA SER A 85 12.76 -5.34 10.85
C SER A 85 13.93 -6.24 10.45
N SER A 86 13.80 -7.55 10.66
CA SER A 86 14.84 -8.51 10.29
C SER A 86 14.78 -8.97 8.84
N LYS A 87 13.70 -8.65 8.13
CA LYS A 87 13.51 -9.07 6.74
C LYS A 87 14.30 -8.25 5.74
N VAL A 88 14.76 -7.08 6.14
CA VAL A 88 15.45 -6.18 5.21
C VAL A 88 16.94 -6.46 5.22
N ALA A 89 17.52 -6.57 4.02
CA ALA A 89 18.96 -6.64 3.85
C ALA A 89 19.55 -5.24 3.53
N SER A 90 18.77 -4.42 2.82
CA SER A 90 19.20 -3.08 2.40
C SER A 90 18.03 -2.30 1.85
N SER A 91 18.02 -0.99 2.09
CA SER A 91 17.05 -0.08 1.46
C SER A 91 17.48 0.40 0.07
N ALA A 92 18.57 -0.15 -0.48
CA ALA A 92 19.14 0.32 -1.74
C ALA A 92 18.16 0.30 -2.92
N HIS A 93 17.17 -0.61 -2.90
CA HIS A 93 16.18 -0.75 -3.97
C HIS A 93 14.75 -0.45 -3.51
N ILE A 94 14.60 0.31 -2.44
CA ILE A 94 13.27 0.55 -1.85
C ILE A 94 12.31 1.24 -2.83
N GLU A 95 12.81 2.16 -3.63
CA GLU A 95 11.97 2.85 -4.62
C GLU A 95 11.47 1.89 -5.70
N TYR A 96 12.31 0.98 -6.14
CA TYR A 96 11.92 -0.06 -7.09
C TYR A 96 10.90 -1.02 -6.48
N HIS A 97 11.11 -1.44 -5.24
CA HIS A 97 10.16 -2.31 -4.52
C HIS A 97 8.81 -1.62 -4.34
N ALA A 98 8.82 -0.32 -3.99
CA ALA A 98 7.61 0.48 -3.86
C ALA A 98 6.85 0.56 -5.19
N GLN A 99 7.56 0.71 -6.30
CA GLN A 99 6.94 0.73 -7.62
C GLN A 99 6.23 -0.59 -7.93
N ILE A 100 6.82 -1.73 -7.58
CA ILE A 100 6.20 -3.03 -7.78
C ILE A 100 4.94 -3.17 -6.91
N ILE A 101 4.99 -2.73 -5.65
CA ILE A 101 3.81 -2.73 -4.77
C ILE A 101 2.68 -1.90 -5.40
N HIS A 102 3.01 -0.73 -5.91
CA HIS A 102 2.04 0.14 -6.58
C HIS A 102 1.43 -0.55 -7.81
N GLN A 103 2.25 -1.20 -8.64
CA GLN A 103 1.77 -1.94 -9.81
C GLN A 103 0.83 -3.08 -9.41
N LYS A 104 1.15 -3.81 -8.35
CA LYS A 104 0.28 -4.87 -7.86
C LYS A 104 -1.06 -4.33 -7.34
N TYR A 105 -1.02 -3.18 -6.68
CA TYR A 105 -2.23 -2.49 -6.25
C TYR A 105 -3.10 -2.10 -7.46
N LEU A 106 -2.51 -1.49 -8.49
CA LEU A 106 -3.26 -1.13 -9.70
C LEU A 106 -3.87 -2.36 -10.37
N ALA A 107 -3.13 -3.47 -10.43
CA ALA A 107 -3.65 -4.72 -10.99
C ALA A 107 -4.87 -5.21 -10.21
N ARG A 108 -4.85 -5.14 -8.86
CA ARG A 108 -5.99 -5.53 -8.04
C ARG A 108 -7.19 -4.62 -8.28
N GLU A 109 -6.96 -3.31 -8.38
CA GLU A 109 -8.02 -2.35 -8.68
C GLU A 109 -8.68 -2.64 -10.03
N MET A 110 -7.88 -3.00 -11.03
CA MET A 110 -8.38 -3.38 -12.34
C MET A 110 -9.21 -4.67 -12.28
N VAL A 111 -8.73 -5.68 -11.54
CA VAL A 111 -9.47 -6.94 -11.38
C VAL A 111 -10.85 -6.68 -10.76
N VAL A 112 -10.89 -5.92 -9.67
CA VAL A 112 -12.15 -5.60 -9.00
C VAL A 112 -13.06 -4.77 -9.90
N GLY A 113 -12.51 -3.75 -10.54
CA GLY A 113 -13.28 -2.86 -11.41
C GLY A 113 -13.83 -3.56 -12.64
N PHE A 114 -13.02 -4.38 -13.31
CA PHE A 114 -13.48 -5.13 -14.49
C PHE A 114 -14.50 -6.19 -14.14
N ASN A 115 -14.36 -6.87 -12.99
CA ASN A 115 -15.36 -7.82 -12.53
C ASN A 115 -16.70 -7.13 -12.26
N LYS A 116 -16.67 -5.95 -11.66
CA LYS A 116 -17.89 -5.15 -11.45
C LYS A 116 -18.52 -4.75 -12.79
N LEU A 117 -17.71 -4.30 -13.75
CA LEU A 117 -18.19 -3.93 -15.08
C LEU A 117 -18.80 -5.13 -15.80
N LEU A 118 -18.17 -6.29 -15.70
CA LEU A 118 -18.68 -7.52 -16.27
C LEU A 118 -20.06 -7.84 -15.70
N THR A 119 -20.22 -7.78 -14.40
CA THR A 119 -21.50 -8.03 -13.73
C THR A 119 -22.56 -7.04 -14.18
N CYS A 120 -22.23 -5.76 -14.24
CA CYS A 120 -23.16 -4.71 -14.70
C CYS A 120 -23.57 -4.90 -16.17
N ALA A 121 -22.62 -5.28 -17.03
CA ALA A 121 -22.90 -5.48 -18.45
C ALA A 121 -23.82 -6.67 -18.71
N MET A 122 -23.78 -7.68 -17.83
CA MET A 122 -24.66 -8.86 -17.93
C MET A 122 -26.02 -8.66 -17.29
N ASP A 123 -26.21 -7.59 -16.54
CA ASP A 123 -27.46 -7.27 -15.86
C ASP A 123 -28.34 -6.40 -16.77
N GLU A 124 -29.42 -6.98 -17.31
CA GLU A 124 -30.31 -6.29 -18.24
C GLU A 124 -31.10 -5.14 -17.60
N THR A 125 -31.10 -5.05 -16.27
CA THR A 125 -31.78 -3.96 -15.56
C THR A 125 -30.93 -2.70 -15.48
N ILE A 126 -29.64 -2.78 -15.80
CA ILE A 126 -28.70 -1.66 -15.77
C ILE A 126 -28.51 -1.11 -17.18
N ASP A 127 -28.60 0.21 -17.32
CA ASP A 127 -28.35 0.88 -18.60
C ASP A 127 -26.88 0.70 -19.01
N ILE A 128 -26.68 0.18 -20.21
CA ILE A 128 -25.33 -0.04 -20.75
C ILE A 128 -24.52 1.26 -20.85
N ASP A 129 -25.18 2.39 -21.08
CA ASP A 129 -24.49 3.68 -21.16
C ASP A 129 -23.88 4.05 -19.81
N ASP A 130 -24.53 3.74 -18.69
CA ASP A 130 -23.98 3.95 -17.36
C ASP A 130 -22.75 3.07 -17.13
N THR A 131 -22.78 1.83 -17.59
CA THR A 131 -21.66 0.90 -17.49
C THR A 131 -20.47 1.39 -18.32
N LEU A 132 -20.72 1.94 -19.51
CA LEU A 132 -19.66 2.51 -20.36
C LEU A 132 -19.00 3.73 -19.69
N ILE A 133 -19.78 4.56 -19.02
CA ILE A 133 -19.23 5.70 -18.27
C ILE A 133 -18.34 5.21 -17.12
N ASP A 134 -18.78 4.20 -16.38
CA ASP A 134 -18.01 3.60 -15.31
C ASP A 134 -16.71 2.99 -15.82
N ALA A 135 -16.75 2.32 -16.98
CA ALA A 135 -15.55 1.76 -17.61
C ALA A 135 -14.54 2.85 -17.97
N HIS A 136 -15.02 3.94 -18.53
CA HIS A 136 -14.18 5.07 -18.91
C HIS A 136 -13.51 5.69 -17.66
N ASN A 137 -14.29 5.89 -16.60
CA ASN A 137 -13.78 6.44 -15.33
C ASN A 137 -12.73 5.52 -14.69
N LEU A 138 -12.93 4.20 -14.75
CA LEU A 138 -11.97 3.23 -14.21
C LEU A 138 -10.62 3.34 -14.94
N LEU A 139 -10.63 3.42 -16.26
CA LEU A 139 -9.41 3.53 -17.05
C LEU A 139 -8.71 4.89 -16.83
N ASP A 140 -9.46 5.97 -16.69
CA ASP A 140 -8.90 7.28 -16.41
C ASP A 140 -8.18 7.32 -15.06
N LEU A 141 -8.77 6.74 -14.03
CA LEU A 141 -8.16 6.65 -12.71
C LEU A 141 -6.85 5.86 -12.75
N SER A 142 -6.83 4.75 -13.50
CA SER A 142 -5.62 3.94 -13.66
C SER A 142 -4.51 4.72 -14.36
N LEU A 143 -4.84 5.49 -15.39
CA LEU A 143 -3.87 6.33 -16.10
C LEU A 143 -3.31 7.43 -15.21
N ILE A 144 -4.14 8.06 -14.38
CA ILE A 144 -3.69 9.08 -13.44
C ILE A 144 -2.68 8.48 -12.44
N HIS A 145 -2.96 7.31 -11.89
CA HIS A 145 -2.04 6.64 -10.98
C HIS A 145 -0.70 6.29 -11.63
N ILE A 146 -0.71 5.92 -12.91
CA ILE A 146 0.52 5.59 -13.64
C ILE A 146 1.32 6.85 -13.94
N SER A 147 0.67 7.96 -14.29
CA SER A 147 1.34 9.17 -14.77
C SER A 147 1.83 10.10 -13.65
N GLU A 148 1.19 10.10 -12.47
CA GLU A 148 1.56 10.98 -11.37
C GLU A 148 3.03 10.84 -10.93
N PRO A 149 3.59 9.62 -10.74
CA PRO A 149 4.98 9.49 -10.32
C PRO A 149 5.99 10.04 -11.32
N THR A 150 5.60 10.23 -12.58
CA THR A 150 6.51 10.70 -13.63
C THR A 150 6.46 12.21 -13.85
N ARG A 151 5.59 12.92 -13.12
CA ARG A 151 5.42 14.36 -13.28
C ARG A 151 6.42 15.21 -12.51
N LEU A 152 7.29 14.57 -11.80
CA LEU A 152 8.38 15.25 -11.11
C LEU A 152 9.49 15.60 -12.09
#